data_60b59c8c60fdd87be826acf9c2924153
#
_entry.id   60b59c8c60fdd87be826acf9c2924153
#
_cell.length_a   1.000
_cell.length_b   1.000
_cell.length_c   1.000
_cell.angle_alpha   90.00
_cell.angle_beta   90.00
_cell.angle_gamma   90.00
#
_symmetry.space_group_name_H-M   'P 1'
#
loop_
_entity.id
_entity.type
_entity.pdbx_description
1 polymer ?
#
loop_
_entity_poly.entity_id
_entity_poly.type
_entity_poly.pdbx_seq_one_letter_code
_entity_poly.pdbx_strand_id
1 'polypeptide(L)'
;MKKQKNKTAGLQKRQAIAGYLFISPFIVGFLVFMIKPFFQSLYMSFCDVQIGAGSFNPVWQGLTNYVKAFRVDPDYTRLLVEEIARMAVYSLAIMVFSFFVSLILNQKFKGRALVRAIFFLPVILSSGVIIGLETDNALMASLQASIEQTTSGISVTAALENILRTAGIGTRAYEEVFELIDNIYDVAVASGIQIIIFLSGLQTIPQSMYEAADIEGCTKWESLWKITFPMISSLFLVNWIYTIVDFCMRSDNEVIDKISEIMVQQINYGLGSAMAWVYFVIVMIIIGISSLIISKGVYYYE
;
A
#
# COMPACT_ATOMS: atom_id res chain seq x y z
N MET A 1 -2.69 -10.50 54.82
CA MET A 1 -2.89 -10.35 53.35
C MET A 1 -2.14 -9.20 52.66
N LYS A 2 -1.68 -8.13 53.34
CA LYS A 2 -0.91 -7.00 52.69
C LYS A 2 0.52 -7.36 52.23
N LYS A 3 1.21 -8.34 52.81
CA LYS A 3 2.61 -8.69 52.47
C LYS A 3 2.78 -9.50 51.17
N GLN A 4 1.75 -10.19 50.70
CA GLN A 4 1.80 -10.95 49.42
C GLN A 4 1.62 -10.06 48.20
N LYS A 5 0.82 -8.98 48.30
CA LYS A 5 0.56 -8.04 47.19
C LYS A 5 1.83 -7.26 46.77
N ASN A 6 2.74 -6.98 47.71
CA ASN A 6 3.99 -6.26 47.41
C ASN A 6 5.08 -7.13 46.78
N LYS A 7 5.07 -8.45 46.97
CA LYS A 7 6.02 -9.38 46.34
C LYS A 7 5.68 -9.63 44.85
N THR A 8 4.40 -9.74 44.53
CA THR A 8 3.92 -9.93 43.17
C THR A 8 4.16 -8.67 42.31
N ALA A 9 3.92 -7.47 42.88
CA ALA A 9 4.23 -6.20 42.19
C ALA A 9 5.73 -6.03 41.90
N GLY A 10 6.61 -6.48 42.80
CA GLY A 10 8.07 -6.47 42.56
C GLY A 10 8.52 -7.44 41.46
N LEU A 11 7.91 -8.61 41.40
CA LEU A 11 8.17 -9.60 40.35
C LEU A 11 7.69 -9.12 38.96
N GLN A 12 6.47 -8.59 38.89
CA GLN A 12 5.93 -8.00 37.65
C GLN A 12 6.79 -6.83 37.14
N LYS A 13 7.26 -5.96 38.06
CA LYS A 13 8.16 -4.86 37.68
C LYS A 13 9.50 -5.34 37.14
N ARG A 14 10.08 -6.39 37.73
CA ARG A 14 11.33 -7.00 37.23
C ARG A 14 11.13 -7.68 35.87
N GLN A 15 10.02 -8.35 35.65
CA GLN A 15 9.68 -8.96 34.36
C GLN A 15 9.46 -7.89 33.28
N ALA A 16 8.78 -6.80 33.61
CA ALA A 16 8.60 -5.68 32.69
C ALA A 16 9.95 -5.03 32.33
N ILE A 17 10.83 -4.78 33.30
CA ILE A 17 12.17 -4.23 33.03
C ILE A 17 12.98 -5.18 32.16
N ALA A 18 12.96 -6.49 32.43
CA ALA A 18 13.64 -7.46 31.59
C ALA A 18 13.10 -7.45 30.15
N GLY A 19 11.76 -7.34 29.98
CA GLY A 19 11.12 -7.22 28.66
C GLY A 19 11.58 -5.96 27.92
N TYR A 20 11.58 -4.80 28.57
CA TYR A 20 12.10 -3.57 27.97
C TYR A 20 13.59 -3.64 27.60
N LEU A 21 14.39 -4.33 28.40
CA LEU A 21 15.83 -4.51 28.14
C LEU A 21 16.07 -5.40 26.92
N PHE A 22 15.25 -6.44 26.72
CA PHE A 22 15.30 -7.27 25.52
C PHE A 22 14.89 -6.51 24.25
N ILE A 23 13.91 -5.62 24.34
CA ILE A 23 13.42 -4.81 23.20
C ILE A 23 14.30 -3.57 22.98
N SER A 24 15.12 -3.16 23.98
CA SER A 24 15.90 -1.91 23.92
C SER A 24 16.81 -1.77 22.70
N PRO A 25 17.52 -2.82 22.19
CA PRO A 25 18.34 -2.66 21.00
C PRO A 25 17.50 -2.30 19.76
N PHE A 26 16.30 -2.88 19.63
CA PHE A 26 15.37 -2.55 18.57
C PHE A 26 14.83 -1.12 18.70
N ILE A 27 14.43 -0.71 19.92
CA ILE A 27 13.95 0.65 20.19
C ILE A 27 15.05 1.67 19.87
N VAL A 28 16.28 1.44 20.30
CA VAL A 28 17.41 2.34 20.01
C VAL A 28 17.67 2.42 18.50
N GLY A 29 17.70 1.28 17.82
CA GLY A 29 17.83 1.23 16.35
C GLY A 29 16.71 2.02 15.65
N PHE A 30 15.46 1.81 16.04
CA PHE A 30 14.32 2.54 15.51
C PHE A 30 14.42 4.05 15.73
N LEU A 31 14.78 4.49 16.92
CA LEU A 31 14.94 5.91 17.25
C LEU A 31 16.07 6.57 16.42
N VAL A 32 17.20 5.88 16.25
CA VAL A 32 18.36 6.44 15.55
C VAL A 32 18.19 6.41 14.04
N PHE A 33 17.68 5.30 13.48
CA PHE A 33 17.64 5.10 12.03
C PHE A 33 16.33 5.52 11.38
N MET A 34 15.24 5.63 12.13
CA MET A 34 13.94 5.98 11.59
C MET A 34 13.43 7.33 12.12
N ILE A 35 13.41 7.52 13.42
CA ILE A 35 12.84 8.74 14.03
C ILE A 35 13.75 9.96 13.76
N LYS A 36 15.06 9.82 13.87
CA LYS A 36 16.00 10.94 13.62
C LYS A 36 15.92 11.44 12.18
N PRO A 37 16.05 10.61 11.11
CA PRO A 37 15.89 11.08 9.73
C PRO A 37 14.50 11.68 9.44
N PHE A 38 13.44 11.14 10.03
CA PHE A 38 12.08 11.64 9.90
C PHE A 38 11.97 13.10 10.37
N PHE A 39 12.43 13.41 11.59
CA PHE A 39 12.43 14.79 12.09
C PHE A 39 13.46 15.68 11.37
N GLN A 40 14.56 15.11 10.91
CA GLN A 40 15.53 15.83 10.09
C GLN A 40 14.93 16.26 8.76
N SER A 41 14.18 15.39 8.08
CA SER A 41 13.46 15.73 6.86
C SER A 41 12.40 16.83 7.10
N LEU A 42 11.66 16.76 8.22
CA LEU A 42 10.73 17.81 8.61
C LEU A 42 11.46 19.16 8.82
N TYR A 43 12.59 19.16 9.50
CA TYR A 43 13.39 20.38 9.69
C TYR A 43 13.89 20.93 8.35
N MET A 44 14.40 20.06 7.47
CA MET A 44 14.87 20.44 6.13
C MET A 44 13.78 21.07 5.27
N SER A 45 12.52 20.69 5.44
CA SER A 45 11.39 21.28 4.70
C SER A 45 11.21 22.78 4.96
N PHE A 46 11.66 23.29 6.11
CA PHE A 46 11.65 24.71 6.46
C PHE A 46 12.96 25.43 6.16
N CYS A 47 13.95 24.74 5.61
CA CYS A 47 15.28 25.25 5.35
C CYS A 47 15.57 25.28 3.85
N ASP A 48 16.43 26.23 3.45
CA ASP A 48 17.19 26.13 2.20
C ASP A 48 18.46 25.30 2.47
N VAL A 49 18.55 24.15 1.80
CA VAL A 49 19.65 23.22 2.05
C VAL A 49 20.75 23.47 1.04
N GLN A 50 21.79 24.19 1.45
CA GLN A 50 22.96 24.43 0.61
C GLN A 50 23.98 23.29 0.79
N ILE A 51 24.43 22.74 -0.33
CA ILE A 51 25.46 21.70 -0.33
C ILE A 51 26.82 22.37 -0.31
N GLY A 52 27.50 22.26 0.84
CA GLY A 52 28.92 22.61 0.99
C GLY A 52 29.81 21.40 0.77
N ALA A 53 31.14 21.62 0.72
CA ALA A 53 32.14 20.55 0.57
C ALA A 53 32.04 19.54 1.75
N GLY A 54 31.17 18.50 1.58
CA GLY A 54 31.03 17.39 2.53
C GLY A 54 30.00 17.57 3.65
N SER A 55 29.21 18.65 3.64
CA SER A 55 28.14 18.85 4.65
C SER A 55 26.90 19.53 4.07
N PHE A 56 25.74 19.17 4.61
CA PHE A 56 24.48 19.86 4.36
C PHE A 56 24.37 21.05 5.34
N ASN A 57 24.27 22.27 4.81
CA ASN A 57 24.08 23.48 5.62
C ASN A 57 22.64 23.97 5.47
N PRO A 58 21.73 23.58 6.39
CA PRO A 58 20.35 24.04 6.34
C PRO A 58 20.25 25.48 6.85
N VAL A 59 19.83 26.39 6.00
CA VAL A 59 19.54 27.79 6.35
C VAL A 59 18.04 27.95 6.51
N TRP A 60 17.58 28.33 7.68
CA TRP A 60 16.15 28.48 7.99
C TRP A 60 15.48 29.54 7.12
N GLN A 61 14.44 29.17 6.37
CA GLN A 61 13.65 30.06 5.50
C GLN A 61 12.14 30.06 5.82
N GLY A 62 11.73 29.37 6.89
CA GLY A 62 10.31 29.27 7.26
C GLY A 62 9.48 28.56 6.19
N LEU A 63 8.34 29.14 5.80
CA LEU A 63 7.39 28.50 4.87
C LEU A 63 7.71 28.73 3.38
N THR A 64 8.86 29.26 3.04
CA THR A 64 9.22 29.64 1.66
C THR A 64 9.13 28.43 0.70
N ASN A 65 9.59 27.26 1.13
CA ASN A 65 9.53 26.05 0.30
C ASN A 65 8.09 25.59 0.05
N TYR A 66 7.22 25.71 1.04
CA TYR A 66 5.78 25.41 0.87
C TYR A 66 5.11 26.38 -0.10
N VAL A 67 5.44 27.66 -0.02
CA VAL A 67 4.94 28.66 -0.99
C VAL A 67 5.47 28.37 -2.39
N LYS A 68 6.73 27.97 -2.53
CA LYS A 68 7.30 27.57 -3.82
C LYS A 68 6.60 26.34 -4.40
N ALA A 69 6.35 25.32 -3.59
CA ALA A 69 5.66 24.10 -4.00
C ALA A 69 4.25 24.36 -4.58
N PHE A 70 3.49 25.30 -4.00
CA PHE A 70 2.11 25.57 -4.43
C PHE A 70 1.97 26.71 -5.44
N ARG A 71 2.91 27.65 -5.50
CA ARG A 71 2.78 28.86 -6.34
C ARG A 71 3.79 28.95 -7.46
N VAL A 72 4.95 28.33 -7.32
CA VAL A 72 6.05 28.46 -8.28
C VAL A 72 6.16 27.23 -9.18
N ASP A 73 5.93 26.04 -8.61
CA ASP A 73 5.90 24.81 -9.40
C ASP A 73 4.48 24.59 -9.96
N PRO A 74 4.30 24.69 -11.29
CA PRO A 74 2.98 24.60 -11.91
C PRO A 74 2.44 23.17 -11.91
N ASP A 75 3.34 22.18 -11.93
CA ASP A 75 3.00 20.77 -12.11
C ASP A 75 2.63 20.09 -10.80
N TYR A 76 3.29 20.45 -9.71
CA TYR A 76 3.12 19.74 -8.43
C TYR A 76 1.67 19.73 -7.93
N THR A 77 0.97 20.87 -7.97
CA THR A 77 -0.43 20.94 -7.51
C THR A 77 -1.35 20.12 -8.41
N ARG A 78 -1.11 20.13 -9.72
CA ARG A 78 -1.87 19.34 -10.69
C ARG A 78 -1.67 17.86 -10.45
N LEU A 79 -0.41 17.41 -10.41
CA LEU A 79 -0.05 16.01 -10.15
C LEU A 79 -0.60 15.51 -8.82
N LEU A 80 -0.56 16.34 -7.78
CA LEU A 80 -1.10 15.99 -6.46
C LEU A 80 -2.61 15.75 -6.50
N VAL A 81 -3.38 16.57 -7.21
CA VAL A 81 -4.83 16.38 -7.34
C VAL A 81 -5.15 15.16 -8.19
N GLU A 82 -4.47 14.99 -9.32
CA GLU A 82 -4.62 13.83 -10.22
C GLU A 82 -4.28 12.52 -9.48
N GLU A 83 -3.20 12.49 -8.72
CA GLU A 83 -2.75 11.30 -7.99
C GLU A 83 -3.70 10.95 -6.83
N ILE A 84 -4.23 11.95 -6.10
CA ILE A 84 -5.24 11.70 -5.06
C ILE A 84 -6.53 11.14 -5.66
N ALA A 85 -6.97 11.67 -6.79
CA ALA A 85 -8.15 11.16 -7.49
C ALA A 85 -7.91 9.72 -7.97
N ARG A 86 -6.75 9.45 -8.57
CA ARG A 86 -6.33 8.10 -9.00
C ARG A 86 -6.29 7.14 -7.81
N MET A 87 -5.68 7.54 -6.70
CA MET A 87 -5.61 6.76 -5.46
C MET A 87 -7.01 6.37 -4.96
N ALA A 88 -7.97 7.30 -4.94
CA ALA A 88 -9.31 7.04 -4.45
C ALA A 88 -10.04 6.01 -5.32
N VAL A 89 -10.00 6.18 -6.64
CA VAL A 89 -10.66 5.26 -7.60
C VAL A 89 -9.99 3.88 -7.58
N TYR A 90 -8.66 3.86 -7.59
CA TYR A 90 -7.88 2.62 -7.62
C TYR A 90 -8.04 1.81 -6.33
N SER A 91 -7.99 2.49 -5.17
CA SER A 91 -8.19 1.84 -3.88
C SER A 91 -9.61 1.23 -3.75
N LEU A 92 -10.62 1.92 -4.27
CA LEU A 92 -11.98 1.37 -4.30
C LEU A 92 -12.09 0.16 -5.24
N ALA A 93 -11.48 0.24 -6.42
CA ALA A 93 -11.47 -0.87 -7.39
C ALA A 93 -10.79 -2.11 -6.81
N ILE A 94 -9.60 -1.95 -6.21
CA ILE A 94 -8.86 -3.03 -5.55
C ILE A 94 -9.70 -3.64 -4.42
N MET A 95 -10.35 -2.82 -3.60
CA MET A 95 -11.17 -3.29 -2.48
C MET A 95 -12.34 -4.15 -2.96
N VAL A 96 -13.07 -3.68 -3.97
CA VAL A 96 -14.21 -4.40 -4.54
C VAL A 96 -13.73 -5.69 -5.22
N PHE A 97 -12.71 -5.61 -6.05
CA PHE A 97 -12.15 -6.75 -6.76
C PHE A 97 -11.64 -7.82 -5.79
N SER A 98 -10.82 -7.45 -4.81
CA SER A 98 -10.25 -8.38 -3.84
C SER A 98 -11.31 -9.07 -2.98
N PHE A 99 -12.37 -8.34 -2.60
CA PHE A 99 -13.49 -8.92 -1.86
C PHE A 99 -14.21 -10.01 -2.68
N PHE A 100 -14.59 -9.71 -3.93
CA PHE A 100 -15.30 -10.70 -4.77
C PHE A 100 -14.42 -11.89 -5.14
N VAL A 101 -13.14 -11.65 -5.47
CA VAL A 101 -12.20 -12.75 -5.76
C VAL A 101 -12.00 -13.63 -4.52
N SER A 102 -11.88 -13.04 -3.32
CA SER A 102 -11.76 -13.81 -2.08
C SER A 102 -12.98 -14.68 -1.80
N LEU A 103 -14.20 -14.20 -2.10
CA LEU A 103 -15.43 -15.00 -2.01
C LEU A 103 -15.39 -16.21 -2.94
N ILE A 104 -14.93 -16.02 -4.19
CA ILE A 104 -14.79 -17.12 -5.16
C ILE A 104 -13.75 -18.13 -4.68
N LEU A 105 -12.58 -17.65 -4.22
CA LEU A 105 -11.49 -18.49 -3.73
C LEU A 105 -11.79 -19.21 -2.41
N ASN A 106 -12.78 -18.73 -1.65
CA ASN A 106 -13.25 -19.40 -0.43
C ASN A 106 -14.13 -20.61 -0.73
N GLN A 107 -14.71 -20.67 -1.92
CA GLN A 107 -15.54 -21.82 -2.31
C GLN A 107 -14.71 -23.09 -2.49
N LYS A 108 -15.37 -24.26 -2.35
CA LYS A 108 -14.76 -25.57 -2.57
C LYS A 108 -14.83 -25.95 -4.03
N PHE A 109 -13.78 -25.70 -4.82
CA PHE A 109 -13.67 -26.12 -6.21
C PHE A 109 -12.33 -26.80 -6.50
N LYS A 110 -12.30 -27.62 -7.58
CA LYS A 110 -11.06 -28.28 -8.04
C LYS A 110 -10.10 -27.23 -8.62
N GLY A 111 -8.83 -27.21 -8.14
CA GLY A 111 -7.83 -26.24 -8.62
C GLY A 111 -7.71 -24.96 -7.79
N ARG A 112 -8.49 -24.80 -6.70
CA ARG A 112 -8.42 -23.60 -5.84
C ARG A 112 -7.01 -23.26 -5.33
N ALA A 113 -6.18 -24.29 -5.09
CA ALA A 113 -4.81 -24.08 -4.61
C ALA A 113 -3.93 -23.42 -5.69
N LEU A 114 -4.10 -23.83 -6.95
CA LEU A 114 -3.38 -23.25 -8.09
C LEU A 114 -3.80 -21.78 -8.32
N VAL A 115 -5.10 -21.50 -8.30
CA VAL A 115 -5.61 -20.13 -8.47
C VAL A 115 -5.10 -19.22 -7.35
N ARG A 116 -5.12 -19.69 -6.09
CA ARG A 116 -4.51 -18.95 -4.97
C ARG A 116 -3.02 -18.70 -5.20
N ALA A 117 -2.27 -19.69 -5.66
CA ALA A 117 -0.84 -19.55 -5.94
C ALA A 117 -0.58 -18.48 -7.03
N ILE A 118 -1.43 -18.41 -8.06
CA ILE A 118 -1.31 -17.38 -9.12
C ILE A 118 -1.51 -15.97 -8.55
N PHE A 119 -2.53 -15.75 -7.70
CA PHE A 119 -2.75 -14.44 -7.07
C PHE A 119 -1.67 -14.09 -6.02
N PHE A 120 -1.01 -15.10 -5.44
CA PHE A 120 0.06 -14.86 -4.45
C PHE A 120 1.42 -14.66 -5.09
N LEU A 121 1.62 -15.13 -6.34
CA LEU A 121 2.89 -15.02 -7.03
C LEU A 121 3.40 -13.56 -7.13
N PRO A 122 2.62 -12.56 -7.57
CA PRO A 122 3.06 -11.18 -7.60
C PRO A 122 3.49 -10.66 -6.22
N VAL A 123 2.76 -11.02 -5.16
CA VAL A 123 3.08 -10.62 -3.79
C VAL A 123 4.42 -11.20 -3.32
N ILE A 124 4.69 -12.46 -3.64
CA ILE A 124 5.95 -13.11 -3.29
C ILE A 124 7.11 -12.47 -4.08
N LEU A 125 6.89 -12.17 -5.35
CA LEU A 125 7.89 -11.52 -6.20
C LEU A 125 8.21 -10.09 -5.72
N SER A 126 7.20 -9.31 -5.32
CA SER A 126 7.36 -7.93 -4.84
C SER A 126 7.84 -7.85 -3.38
N SER A 127 7.79 -8.93 -2.61
CA SER A 127 8.17 -8.94 -1.18
C SER A 127 9.68 -8.77 -0.92
N GLY A 128 10.50 -8.67 -1.95
CA GLY A 128 11.96 -8.53 -1.84
C GLY A 128 12.69 -9.80 -1.34
N VAL A 129 11.96 -10.88 -1.05
CA VAL A 129 12.58 -12.15 -0.62
C VAL A 129 13.48 -12.70 -1.72
N ILE A 130 13.10 -12.52 -2.97
CA ILE A 130 13.92 -12.89 -4.13
C ILE A 130 15.04 -11.86 -4.34
N ILE A 131 14.77 -10.58 -4.09
CA ILE A 131 15.73 -9.47 -4.20
C ILE A 131 16.88 -9.63 -3.19
N GLY A 132 16.63 -10.16 -2.00
CA GLY A 132 17.67 -10.43 -1.00
C GLY A 132 18.69 -11.51 -1.38
N LEU A 133 18.40 -12.34 -2.41
CA LEU A 133 19.33 -13.29 -3.00
C LEU A 133 20.17 -12.69 -4.15
N GLU A 134 19.90 -11.42 -4.50
CA GLU A 134 20.35 -10.78 -5.75
C GLU A 134 21.58 -9.93 -5.63
N THR A 135 22.12 -9.68 -4.45
CA THR A 135 23.22 -8.71 -4.29
C THR A 135 24.56 -9.17 -4.90
N ASP A 136 24.66 -10.40 -5.39
CA ASP A 136 25.94 -10.92 -5.91
C ASP A 136 25.93 -11.41 -7.39
N ASN A 137 24.84 -11.28 -8.14
CA ASN A 137 24.80 -11.83 -9.50
C ASN A 137 24.34 -10.80 -10.55
N ALA A 138 25.28 -10.37 -11.42
CA ALA A 138 24.99 -9.56 -12.61
C ALA A 138 23.95 -10.20 -13.55
N LEU A 139 23.74 -11.51 -13.46
CA LEU A 139 22.71 -12.24 -14.20
C LEU A 139 21.30 -11.94 -13.67
N MET A 140 21.15 -11.75 -12.35
CA MET A 140 19.87 -11.38 -11.75
C MET A 140 19.51 -9.92 -12.01
N ALA A 141 20.48 -8.99 -12.02
CA ALA A 141 20.24 -7.61 -12.43
C ALA A 141 19.76 -7.53 -13.90
N SER A 142 20.27 -8.38 -14.78
CA SER A 142 19.79 -8.45 -16.18
C SER A 142 18.43 -9.13 -16.31
N LEU A 143 18.11 -10.10 -15.44
CA LEU A 143 16.78 -10.72 -15.36
C LEU A 143 15.76 -9.74 -14.76
N GLN A 144 16.16 -8.94 -13.75
CA GLN A 144 15.32 -7.92 -13.15
C GLN A 144 15.02 -6.80 -14.14
N ALA A 145 16.03 -6.29 -14.86
CA ALA A 145 15.83 -5.34 -15.97
C ALA A 145 14.96 -5.94 -17.09
N SER A 146 15.08 -7.24 -17.33
CA SER A 146 14.21 -7.95 -18.29
C SER A 146 12.82 -8.20 -17.76
N ILE A 147 12.66 -8.43 -16.46
CA ILE A 147 11.34 -8.58 -15.78
C ILE A 147 10.67 -7.22 -15.63
N GLU A 148 11.39 -6.16 -15.28
CA GLU A 148 10.87 -4.80 -15.26
C GLU A 148 10.51 -4.31 -16.66
N GLN A 149 11.35 -4.57 -17.68
CA GLN A 149 11.00 -4.34 -19.09
C GLN A 149 9.86 -5.25 -19.55
N THR A 150 9.73 -6.44 -18.97
CA THR A 150 8.69 -7.41 -19.31
C THR A 150 7.42 -7.14 -18.53
N THR A 151 7.49 -6.66 -17.30
CA THR A 151 6.31 -6.25 -16.49
C THR A 151 5.82 -4.85 -16.91
N SER A 152 6.72 -3.97 -17.38
CA SER A 152 6.35 -2.72 -18.07
C SER A 152 6.08 -2.92 -19.57
N GLY A 153 6.37 -4.04 -20.16
CA GLY A 153 6.36 -4.27 -21.62
C GLY A 153 5.74 -5.56 -22.12
N ILE A 154 5.25 -6.44 -21.25
CA ILE A 154 4.21 -7.41 -21.62
C ILE A 154 2.88 -6.87 -21.11
N SER A 155 2.46 -5.74 -21.60
CA SER A 155 1.07 -5.61 -21.89
C SER A 155 0.82 -6.60 -23.04
N VAL A 156 0.10 -7.67 -22.75
CA VAL A 156 -0.51 -8.53 -23.80
C VAL A 156 -1.19 -7.62 -24.82
N THR A 157 -1.64 -6.46 -24.41
CA THR A 157 -2.16 -5.32 -25.15
C THR A 157 -1.12 -4.72 -26.12
N ALA A 158 0.13 -4.44 -25.73
CA ALA A 158 1.13 -3.89 -26.66
C ALA A 158 1.52 -4.89 -27.77
N ALA A 159 1.57 -6.18 -27.47
CA ALA A 159 1.81 -7.21 -28.48
C ALA A 159 0.60 -7.34 -29.44
N LEU A 160 -0.63 -7.32 -28.91
CA LEU A 160 -1.87 -7.31 -29.68
C LEU A 160 -2.04 -6.01 -30.47
N GLU A 161 -1.71 -4.86 -29.89
CA GLU A 161 -1.72 -3.56 -30.54
C GLU A 161 -0.79 -3.54 -31.76
N ASN A 162 0.44 -4.04 -31.63
CA ASN A 162 1.35 -4.16 -32.75
C ASN A 162 0.81 -5.07 -33.89
N ILE A 163 0.14 -6.16 -33.53
CA ILE A 163 -0.50 -7.06 -34.51
C ILE A 163 -1.66 -6.37 -35.21
N LEU A 164 -2.55 -5.70 -34.45
CA LEU A 164 -3.73 -5.02 -34.99
C LEU A 164 -3.36 -3.79 -35.82
N ARG A 165 -2.32 -3.06 -35.40
CA ARG A 165 -1.73 -1.95 -36.14
C ARG A 165 -1.13 -2.39 -37.48
N THR A 166 -0.47 -3.54 -37.49
CA THR A 166 0.04 -4.18 -38.68
C THR A 166 -1.08 -4.70 -39.62
N ALA A 167 -2.21 -5.08 -39.02
CA ALA A 167 -3.40 -5.52 -39.76
C ALA A 167 -4.26 -4.37 -40.32
N GLY A 168 -3.90 -3.09 -40.06
CA GLY A 168 -4.57 -1.92 -40.65
C GLY A 168 -5.94 -1.61 -40.02
N ILE A 169 -6.23 -2.13 -38.84
CA ILE A 169 -7.48 -1.85 -38.11
C ILE A 169 -7.32 -0.48 -37.41
N GLY A 170 -8.32 0.39 -37.56
CA GLY A 170 -8.27 1.75 -37.03
C GLY A 170 -8.08 1.81 -35.50
N THR A 171 -7.11 2.62 -35.06
CA THR A 171 -6.57 2.64 -33.70
C THR A 171 -7.56 2.98 -32.58
N ARG A 172 -8.48 3.88 -32.81
CA ARG A 172 -9.42 4.39 -31.78
C ARG A 172 -10.37 3.36 -31.17
N ALA A 173 -10.74 2.32 -31.90
CA ALA A 173 -11.74 1.36 -31.42
C ALA A 173 -11.20 0.35 -30.41
N TYR A 174 -9.88 0.13 -30.36
CA TYR A 174 -9.26 -0.83 -29.47
C TYR A 174 -8.38 -0.19 -28.38
N GLU A 175 -7.95 1.06 -28.54
CA GLU A 175 -7.17 1.80 -27.51
C GLU A 175 -7.94 1.84 -26.19
N GLU A 176 -9.22 2.23 -26.19
CA GLU A 176 -10.07 2.26 -24.99
C GLU A 176 -10.24 0.86 -24.36
N VAL A 177 -10.33 -0.19 -25.18
CA VAL A 177 -10.47 -1.57 -24.69
C VAL A 177 -9.15 -2.05 -24.07
N PHE A 178 -8.02 -1.71 -24.65
CA PHE A 178 -6.73 -2.09 -24.13
C PHE A 178 -6.41 -1.35 -22.83
N GLU A 179 -6.71 -0.08 -22.76
CA GLU A 179 -6.58 0.68 -21.51
C GLU A 179 -7.43 0.08 -20.38
N LEU A 180 -8.64 -0.36 -20.69
CA LEU A 180 -9.48 -1.07 -19.71
C LEU A 180 -8.89 -2.42 -19.28
N ILE A 181 -8.31 -3.18 -20.21
CA ILE A 181 -7.66 -4.46 -19.91
C ILE A 181 -6.43 -4.25 -19.04
N ASP A 182 -5.58 -3.25 -19.35
CA ASP A 182 -4.39 -2.93 -18.58
C ASP A 182 -4.77 -2.47 -17.17
N ASN A 183 -5.79 -1.62 -17.03
CA ASN A 183 -6.30 -1.19 -15.72
C ASN A 183 -6.84 -2.37 -14.90
N ILE A 184 -7.55 -3.34 -15.51
CA ILE A 184 -8.05 -4.53 -14.79
C ILE A 184 -6.88 -5.44 -14.39
N TYR A 185 -5.88 -5.61 -15.26
CA TYR A 185 -4.70 -6.38 -14.96
C TYR A 185 -3.92 -5.79 -13.78
N ASP A 186 -3.69 -4.49 -13.78
CA ASP A 186 -3.00 -3.77 -12.72
C ASP A 186 -3.74 -3.90 -11.38
N VAL A 187 -5.07 -3.74 -11.38
CA VAL A 187 -5.90 -3.97 -10.20
C VAL A 187 -5.78 -5.40 -9.70
N ALA A 188 -5.78 -6.39 -10.61
CA ALA A 188 -5.66 -7.79 -10.25
C ALA A 188 -4.30 -8.13 -9.61
N VAL A 189 -3.21 -7.60 -10.16
CA VAL A 189 -1.85 -7.78 -9.63
C VAL A 189 -1.70 -7.08 -8.28
N ALA A 190 -2.19 -5.85 -8.16
CA ALA A 190 -2.12 -5.07 -6.91
C ALA A 190 -3.00 -5.64 -5.79
N SER A 191 -4.05 -6.41 -6.11
CA SER A 191 -5.02 -6.90 -5.11
C SER A 191 -4.57 -8.15 -4.34
N GLY A 192 -3.39 -8.69 -4.62
CA GLY A 192 -2.95 -9.99 -4.08
C GLY A 192 -2.98 -10.08 -2.56
N ILE A 193 -2.43 -9.09 -1.85
CA ILE A 193 -2.40 -9.07 -0.36
C ILE A 193 -3.81 -8.88 0.20
N GLN A 194 -4.61 -8.01 -0.39
CA GLN A 194 -5.98 -7.75 0.03
C GLN A 194 -6.87 -9.00 -0.10
N ILE A 195 -6.66 -9.79 -1.16
CA ILE A 195 -7.33 -11.08 -1.35
C ILE A 195 -6.98 -12.04 -0.20
N ILE A 196 -5.70 -12.11 0.19
CA ILE A 196 -5.24 -12.95 1.30
C ILE A 196 -5.90 -12.54 2.62
N ILE A 197 -5.93 -11.24 2.92
CA ILE A 197 -6.52 -10.71 4.14
C ILE A 197 -8.02 -11.06 4.19
N PHE A 198 -8.78 -10.79 3.13
CA PHE A 198 -10.20 -11.15 3.07
C PHE A 198 -10.42 -12.67 3.14
N LEU A 199 -9.61 -13.45 2.41
CA LEU A 199 -9.72 -14.90 2.43
C LEU A 199 -9.45 -15.48 3.82
N SER A 200 -8.47 -14.95 4.56
CA SER A 200 -8.21 -15.36 5.93
C SER A 200 -9.41 -15.11 6.84
N GLY A 201 -10.04 -13.93 6.73
CA GLY A 201 -11.25 -13.62 7.48
C GLY A 201 -12.45 -14.47 7.09
N LEU A 202 -12.67 -14.71 5.81
CA LEU A 202 -13.74 -15.60 5.35
C LEU A 202 -13.62 -17.03 5.90
N GLN A 203 -12.39 -17.51 6.12
CA GLN A 203 -12.13 -18.84 6.68
C GLN A 203 -12.35 -18.91 8.19
N THR A 204 -12.44 -17.80 8.90
CA THR A 204 -12.74 -17.78 10.34
C THR A 204 -14.23 -17.90 10.64
N ILE A 205 -15.10 -17.67 9.67
CA ILE A 205 -16.55 -17.76 9.84
C ILE A 205 -16.95 -19.23 10.02
N PRO A 206 -17.57 -19.62 11.16
CA PRO A 206 -18.00 -20.98 11.41
C PRO A 206 -19.03 -21.44 10.38
N GLN A 207 -18.84 -22.64 9.84
CA GLN A 207 -19.77 -23.22 8.85
C GLN A 207 -21.18 -23.39 9.40
N SER A 208 -21.34 -23.63 10.71
CA SER A 208 -22.62 -23.73 11.41
C SER A 208 -23.52 -22.50 11.24
N MET A 209 -22.95 -21.30 11.04
CA MET A 209 -23.74 -20.09 10.79
C MET A 209 -24.43 -20.16 9.42
N TYR A 210 -23.74 -20.67 8.43
CA TYR A 210 -24.32 -20.85 7.07
C TYR A 210 -25.34 -21.99 7.05
N GLU A 211 -25.09 -23.07 7.80
CA GLU A 211 -26.01 -24.20 7.94
C GLU A 211 -27.32 -23.76 8.63
N ALA A 212 -27.23 -22.95 9.68
CA ALA A 212 -28.40 -22.38 10.34
C ALA A 212 -29.20 -21.48 9.38
N ALA A 213 -28.53 -20.62 8.62
CA ALA A 213 -29.16 -19.75 7.64
C ALA A 213 -29.84 -20.56 6.50
N ASP A 214 -29.22 -21.65 6.06
CA ASP A 214 -29.79 -22.54 5.03
C ASP A 214 -31.07 -23.24 5.56
N ILE A 215 -31.10 -23.62 6.86
CA ILE A 215 -32.30 -24.21 7.52
C ILE A 215 -33.43 -23.18 7.63
N GLU A 216 -33.10 -21.90 7.89
CA GLU A 216 -34.06 -20.80 7.95
C GLU A 216 -34.52 -20.34 6.54
N GLY A 217 -34.02 -20.96 5.48
CA GLY A 217 -34.41 -20.65 4.10
C GLY A 217 -33.74 -19.40 3.52
N CYS A 218 -32.66 -18.92 4.09
CA CYS A 218 -31.91 -17.79 3.55
C CYS A 218 -31.26 -18.13 2.20
N THR A 219 -31.39 -17.22 1.25
CA THR A 219 -30.65 -17.33 -0.03
C THR A 219 -29.16 -17.06 0.19
N LYS A 220 -28.31 -17.53 -0.72
CA LYS A 220 -26.85 -17.26 -0.66
C LYS A 220 -26.53 -15.77 -0.73
N TRP A 221 -27.36 -14.98 -1.39
CA TRP A 221 -27.25 -13.52 -1.45
C TRP A 221 -27.56 -12.87 -0.08
N GLU A 222 -28.60 -13.34 0.58
CA GLU A 222 -28.93 -12.86 1.93
C GLU A 222 -27.86 -13.25 2.95
N SER A 223 -27.35 -14.49 2.88
CA SER A 223 -26.23 -14.95 3.70
C SER A 223 -24.97 -14.10 3.50
N LEU A 224 -24.69 -13.67 2.26
CA LEU A 224 -23.56 -12.78 1.98
C LEU A 224 -23.69 -11.46 2.74
N TRP A 225 -24.85 -10.80 2.67
CA TRP A 225 -25.02 -9.46 3.26
C TRP A 225 -25.35 -9.47 4.76
N LYS A 226 -26.04 -10.52 5.25
CA LYS A 226 -26.46 -10.60 6.66
C LYS A 226 -25.45 -11.32 7.57
N ILE A 227 -24.61 -12.22 7.02
CA ILE A 227 -23.67 -13.01 7.78
C ILE A 227 -22.22 -12.67 7.35
N THR A 228 -21.87 -12.93 6.08
CA THR A 228 -20.48 -12.82 5.63
C THR A 228 -19.95 -11.41 5.73
N PHE A 229 -20.64 -10.43 5.16
CA PHE A 229 -20.21 -9.04 5.13
C PHE A 229 -20.04 -8.44 6.55
N PRO A 230 -21.00 -8.56 7.48
CA PRO A 230 -20.82 -8.06 8.86
C PRO A 230 -19.66 -8.74 9.58
N MET A 231 -19.50 -10.05 9.44
CA MET A 231 -18.45 -10.82 10.13
C MET A 231 -17.03 -10.42 9.73
N ILE A 232 -16.82 -10.03 8.48
CA ILE A 232 -15.51 -9.60 7.99
C ILE A 232 -15.39 -8.08 7.87
N SER A 233 -16.38 -7.32 8.35
CA SER A 233 -16.43 -5.86 8.21
C SER A 233 -15.20 -5.16 8.79
N SER A 234 -14.60 -5.68 9.88
CA SER A 234 -13.37 -5.16 10.46
C SER A 234 -12.16 -5.25 9.51
N LEU A 235 -12.13 -6.24 8.63
CA LEU A 235 -11.06 -6.42 7.66
C LEU A 235 -11.12 -5.43 6.50
N PHE A 236 -12.30 -4.86 6.21
CA PHE A 236 -12.40 -3.78 5.24
C PHE A 236 -11.60 -2.56 5.67
N LEU A 237 -11.60 -2.23 6.96
CA LEU A 237 -10.82 -1.12 7.48
C LEU A 237 -9.31 -1.38 7.35
N VAL A 238 -8.86 -2.58 7.71
CA VAL A 238 -7.44 -2.96 7.60
C VAL A 238 -7.00 -2.96 6.15
N ASN A 239 -7.78 -3.59 5.26
CA ASN A 239 -7.50 -3.62 3.83
C ASN A 239 -7.49 -2.22 3.21
N TRP A 240 -8.40 -1.34 3.61
CA TRP A 240 -8.48 0.03 3.13
C TRP A 240 -7.21 0.82 3.45
N ILE A 241 -6.78 0.79 4.71
CA ILE A 241 -5.55 1.46 5.15
C ILE A 241 -4.35 0.90 4.39
N TYR A 242 -4.26 -0.44 4.30
CA TYR A 242 -3.19 -1.10 3.58
C TYR A 242 -3.15 -0.67 2.11
N THR A 243 -4.30 -0.68 1.43
CA THR A 243 -4.38 -0.33 0.00
C THR A 243 -3.94 1.10 -0.28
N ILE A 244 -4.32 2.07 0.57
CA ILE A 244 -3.86 3.46 0.41
C ILE A 244 -2.34 3.57 0.62
N VAL A 245 -1.80 2.90 1.65
CA VAL A 245 -0.35 2.93 1.91
C VAL A 245 0.42 2.26 0.77
N ASP A 246 -0.07 1.12 0.30
CA ASP A 246 0.52 0.38 -0.81
C ASP A 246 0.52 1.22 -2.10
N PHE A 247 -0.60 1.88 -2.40
CA PHE A 247 -0.71 2.79 -3.54
C PHE A 247 0.32 3.93 -3.49
N CYS A 248 0.53 4.53 -2.31
CA CYS A 248 1.52 5.60 -2.14
C CYS A 248 2.97 5.12 -2.35
N MET A 249 3.24 3.83 -2.19
CA MET A 249 4.59 3.25 -2.33
C MET A 249 4.86 2.65 -3.72
N ARG A 250 3.92 2.77 -4.64
CA ARG A 250 4.07 2.26 -6.00
C ARG A 250 5.10 3.06 -6.78
N SER A 251 5.80 2.38 -7.70
CA SER A 251 6.82 2.97 -8.57
C SER A 251 6.26 3.88 -9.66
N ASP A 252 4.95 3.82 -9.95
CA ASP A 252 4.25 4.66 -10.91
C ASP A 252 3.58 5.90 -10.29
N ASN A 253 4.00 6.29 -9.08
CA ASN A 253 3.47 7.46 -8.37
C ASN A 253 4.14 8.75 -8.88
N GLU A 254 3.44 9.50 -9.72
CA GLU A 254 3.95 10.71 -10.37
C GLU A 254 4.36 11.82 -9.38
N VAL A 255 3.72 11.88 -8.20
CA VAL A 255 4.09 12.85 -7.15
C VAL A 255 5.44 12.47 -6.54
N ILE A 256 5.65 11.18 -6.26
CA ILE A 256 6.93 10.68 -5.73
C ILE A 256 8.05 10.86 -6.76
N ASP A 257 7.78 10.59 -8.03
CA ASP A 257 8.75 10.80 -9.12
C ASP A 257 9.14 12.27 -9.24
N LYS A 258 8.17 13.19 -9.16
CA LYS A 258 8.44 14.63 -9.17
C LYS A 258 9.28 15.07 -7.96
N ILE A 259 8.96 14.57 -6.77
CA ILE A 259 9.75 14.83 -5.55
C ILE A 259 11.18 14.32 -5.72
N SER A 260 11.35 13.10 -6.24
CA SER A 260 12.65 12.48 -6.51
C SER A 260 13.46 13.28 -7.54
N GLU A 261 12.82 13.74 -8.62
CA GLU A 261 13.47 14.61 -9.61
C GLU A 261 14.03 15.88 -8.96
N ILE A 262 13.23 16.57 -8.13
CA ILE A 262 13.65 17.81 -7.44
C ILE A 262 14.78 17.53 -6.45
N MET A 263 14.71 16.42 -5.70
CA MET A 263 15.73 16.08 -4.71
C MET A 263 17.03 15.59 -5.35
N VAL A 264 16.96 14.77 -6.39
CA VAL A 264 18.13 14.09 -6.97
C VAL A 264 18.72 14.86 -8.15
N GLN A 265 17.88 15.33 -9.09
CA GLN A 265 18.38 16.01 -10.30
C GLN A 265 18.63 17.50 -10.06
N GLN A 266 17.70 18.17 -9.36
CA GLN A 266 17.84 19.60 -9.06
C GLN A 266 18.61 19.86 -7.74
N ILE A 267 18.93 18.79 -6.99
CA ILE A 267 19.67 18.84 -5.72
C ILE A 267 19.01 19.80 -4.70
N ASN A 268 17.71 19.96 -4.76
CA ASN A 268 16.95 20.85 -3.89
C ASN A 268 16.22 20.07 -2.78
N TYR A 269 16.98 19.68 -1.75
CA TYR A 269 16.44 18.86 -0.66
C TYR A 269 15.40 19.58 0.20
N GLY A 270 15.49 20.91 0.33
CA GLY A 270 14.53 21.70 1.10
C GLY A 270 13.15 21.69 0.44
N LEU A 271 13.09 21.99 -0.86
CA LEU A 271 11.83 21.98 -1.61
C LEU A 271 11.25 20.58 -1.73
N GLY A 272 12.09 19.57 -2.09
CA GLY A 272 11.63 18.18 -2.17
C GLY A 272 11.11 17.65 -0.85
N SER A 273 11.76 17.97 0.29
CA SER A 273 11.25 17.63 1.62
C SER A 273 9.92 18.30 1.93
N ALA A 274 9.73 19.58 1.55
CA ALA A 274 8.46 20.27 1.76
C ALA A 274 7.32 19.64 0.95
N MET A 275 7.56 19.30 -0.32
CA MET A 275 6.59 18.60 -1.17
C MET A 275 6.24 17.22 -0.60
N ALA A 276 7.24 16.45 -0.18
CA ALA A 276 7.04 15.13 0.45
C ALA A 276 6.18 15.23 1.71
N TRP A 277 6.41 16.23 2.56
CA TRP A 277 5.62 16.45 3.78
C TRP A 277 4.18 16.87 3.48
N VAL A 278 3.95 17.70 2.46
CA VAL A 278 2.59 18.05 2.02
C VAL A 278 1.84 16.79 1.57
N TYR A 279 2.45 15.99 0.70
CA TYR A 279 1.85 14.74 0.23
C TYR A 279 1.55 13.79 1.39
N PHE A 280 2.53 13.56 2.28
CA PHE A 280 2.36 12.73 3.47
C PHE A 280 1.20 13.17 4.37
N VAL A 281 1.09 14.48 4.67
CA VAL A 281 0.02 15.01 5.52
C VAL A 281 -1.34 14.83 4.85
N ILE A 282 -1.45 15.08 3.54
CA ILE A 282 -2.70 14.87 2.80
C ILE A 282 -3.12 13.40 2.84
N VAL A 283 -2.21 12.48 2.57
CA VAL A 283 -2.49 11.04 2.63
C VAL A 283 -2.92 10.62 4.04
N MET A 284 -2.24 11.10 5.08
CA MET A 284 -2.62 10.83 6.47
C MET A 284 -4.01 11.35 6.82
N ILE A 285 -4.39 12.52 6.31
CA ILE A 285 -5.74 13.09 6.49
C ILE A 285 -6.77 12.20 5.78
N ILE A 286 -6.48 11.77 4.55
CA ILE A 286 -7.37 10.88 3.78
C ILE A 286 -7.55 9.55 4.50
N ILE A 287 -6.47 8.92 4.97
CA ILE A 287 -6.53 7.69 5.76
C ILE A 287 -7.35 7.92 7.04
N GLY A 288 -7.11 9.01 7.76
CA GLY A 288 -7.82 9.33 8.99
C GLY A 288 -9.32 9.49 8.77
N ILE A 289 -9.71 10.33 7.80
CA ILE A 289 -11.13 10.60 7.51
C ILE A 289 -11.83 9.34 6.99
N SER A 290 -11.25 8.66 6.01
CA SER A 290 -11.84 7.46 5.43
C SER A 290 -11.95 6.32 6.43
N SER A 291 -10.94 6.13 7.29
CA SER A 291 -10.98 5.13 8.37
C SER A 291 -12.07 5.44 9.40
N LEU A 292 -12.27 6.71 9.76
CA LEU A 292 -13.36 7.12 10.66
C LEU A 292 -14.74 6.88 10.04
N ILE A 293 -14.87 7.05 8.73
CA ILE A 293 -16.13 6.76 8.02
C ILE A 293 -16.40 5.25 8.00
N ILE A 294 -15.41 4.46 7.60
CA ILE A 294 -15.52 3.01 7.51
C ILE A 294 -15.76 2.39 8.89
N SER A 295 -15.05 2.85 9.92
CA SER A 295 -15.15 2.32 11.29
C SER A 295 -16.56 2.42 11.88
N LYS A 296 -17.37 3.42 11.47
CA LYS A 296 -18.78 3.55 11.87
C LYS A 296 -19.68 2.44 11.33
N GLY A 297 -19.28 1.81 10.20
CA GLY A 297 -19.98 0.69 9.58
C GLY A 297 -19.43 -0.69 9.98
N VAL A 298 -18.39 -0.73 10.79
CA VAL A 298 -17.75 -1.99 11.21
C VAL A 298 -18.49 -2.56 12.42
N TYR A 299 -18.87 -3.82 12.33
CA TYR A 299 -19.41 -4.58 13.44
C TYR A 299 -18.27 -5.33 14.15
N TYR A 300 -18.05 -5.00 15.43
CA TYR A 300 -17.13 -5.76 16.29
C TYR A 300 -17.94 -6.86 16.99
N TYR A 301 -17.58 -8.10 16.73
CA TYR A 301 -18.12 -9.26 17.42
C TYR A 301 -17.28 -9.48 18.69
N GLU A 302 -17.84 -9.15 19.87
CA GLU A 302 -17.27 -9.49 21.16
C GLU A 302 -17.68 -10.90 21.59
#